data_6d73923e198cfae759c181b34c8f114e
#
_entry.id   6d73923e198cfae759c181b34c8f114e
#
_cell.length_a   1.000
_cell.length_b   1.000
_cell.length_c   1.000
_cell.angle_alpha   90.00
_cell.angle_beta   90.00
_cell.angle_gamma   90.00
#
_symmetry.space_group_name_H-M   'P 1'
#
loop_
_entity.id
_entity.type
_entity.pdbx_description
1 polymer ?
#
loop_
_entity_poly.entity_id
_entity_poly.type
_entity_poly.pdbx_seq_one_letter_code
_entity_poly.pdbx_strand_id
1 'polypeptide(L)'
;MGYSRRGRRRWQPGKGSWGNRIIATLILALLAWAFIPGLGPDLAGLSAKGAPKLALPDWGKSADQILSESVQTDLVKAVASLPEGEWESASPYQRSQFGVRWADIDRNGCDTRNDILRRDLSQVQTKVGTHDCVVISGEFTEPYTGRYQQFRKGAQTSSKVQIDLVVALSNAWKTGASRWDAKSREQFANDPLN
;
A
#
# COMPACT_ATOMS: atom_id res chain seq x y z
N MET A 1 43.58 -49.79 -27.01
CA MET A 1 43.61 -48.34 -26.83
C MET A 1 43.05 -47.68 -28.11
N GLY A 2 41.78 -47.28 -28.09
CA GLY A 2 41.13 -46.71 -29.28
C GLY A 2 40.57 -45.34 -28.91
N TYR A 3 41.12 -44.29 -29.43
CA TYR A 3 40.69 -42.93 -29.27
C TYR A 3 39.53 -42.60 -30.22
N SER A 4 38.33 -42.42 -29.70
CA SER A 4 37.17 -41.95 -30.44
C SER A 4 37.24 -40.43 -30.66
N ARG A 5 37.39 -40.00 -31.92
CA ARG A 5 37.30 -38.61 -32.33
C ARG A 5 35.83 -38.16 -32.34
N ARG A 6 35.43 -37.30 -31.38
CA ARG A 6 34.15 -36.58 -31.43
C ARG A 6 34.17 -35.55 -32.54
N GLY A 7 33.34 -35.75 -33.56
CA GLY A 7 33.14 -34.83 -34.67
C GLY A 7 32.49 -33.53 -34.19
N ARG A 8 33.10 -32.39 -34.43
CA ARG A 8 32.53 -31.04 -34.24
C ARG A 8 31.39 -30.86 -35.26
N ARG A 9 30.17 -30.76 -34.79
CA ARG A 9 29.05 -30.32 -35.64
C ARG A 9 29.27 -28.84 -35.99
N ARG A 10 29.52 -28.58 -37.24
CA ARG A 10 29.57 -27.25 -37.83
C ARG A 10 28.16 -26.68 -37.82
N TRP A 11 27.93 -25.62 -37.08
CA TRP A 11 26.68 -24.86 -37.08
C TRP A 11 26.53 -24.20 -38.47
N GLN A 12 25.55 -24.63 -39.25
CA GLN A 12 25.16 -23.95 -40.48
C GLN A 12 24.04 -22.96 -40.15
N PRO A 13 24.21 -21.66 -40.42
CA PRO A 13 23.11 -20.71 -40.27
C PRO A 13 22.02 -21.09 -41.28
N GLY A 14 20.84 -21.41 -40.77
CA GLY A 14 19.66 -21.69 -41.56
C GLY A 14 19.38 -20.54 -42.51
N LYS A 15 19.17 -20.86 -43.79
CA LYS A 15 18.71 -19.92 -44.82
C LYS A 15 17.37 -19.39 -44.37
N GLY A 16 17.34 -18.21 -43.73
CA GLY A 16 16.10 -17.50 -43.43
C GLY A 16 15.35 -17.35 -44.76
N SER A 17 14.14 -17.88 -44.84
CA SER A 17 13.38 -17.91 -46.07
C SER A 17 13.23 -16.45 -46.57
N TRP A 18 13.41 -16.24 -47.86
CA TRP A 18 13.27 -14.93 -48.51
C TRP A 18 11.94 -14.24 -48.10
N GLY A 19 10.90 -15.03 -47.88
CA GLY A 19 9.61 -14.58 -47.35
C GLY A 19 9.68 -13.86 -46.00
N ASN A 20 10.48 -14.34 -45.06
CA ASN A 20 10.59 -13.68 -43.75
C ASN A 20 11.29 -12.30 -43.81
N ARG A 21 12.20 -12.15 -44.78
CA ARG A 21 12.88 -10.87 -45.03
C ARG A 21 11.93 -9.87 -45.69
N ILE A 22 11.07 -10.30 -46.61
CA ILE A 22 10.05 -9.45 -47.24
C ILE A 22 9.03 -9.01 -46.21
N ILE A 23 8.55 -9.91 -45.36
CA ILE A 23 7.59 -9.59 -44.28
C ILE A 23 8.20 -8.58 -43.30
N ALA A 24 9.44 -8.79 -42.88
CA ALA A 24 10.12 -7.85 -41.97
C ALA A 24 10.30 -6.44 -42.61
N THR A 25 10.63 -6.38 -43.88
CA THR A 25 10.74 -5.09 -44.59
C THR A 25 9.42 -4.38 -44.75
N LEU A 26 8.33 -5.13 -45.01
CA LEU A 26 6.99 -4.56 -45.11
C LEU A 26 6.48 -4.03 -43.77
N ILE A 27 6.76 -4.75 -42.68
CA ILE A 27 6.41 -4.30 -41.32
C ILE A 27 7.18 -3.01 -40.98
N LEU A 28 8.48 -2.96 -41.25
CA LEU A 28 9.28 -1.76 -41.03
C LEU A 28 8.83 -0.58 -41.90
N ALA A 29 8.44 -0.81 -43.12
CA ALA A 29 7.91 0.23 -44.02
C ALA A 29 6.54 0.74 -43.52
N LEU A 30 5.66 -0.13 -43.02
CA LEU A 30 4.39 0.24 -42.42
C LEU A 30 4.57 1.03 -41.12
N LEU A 31 5.52 0.65 -40.27
CA LEU A 31 5.84 1.38 -39.07
C LEU A 31 6.44 2.76 -39.40
N ALA A 32 7.35 2.83 -40.37
CA ALA A 32 7.89 4.12 -40.80
C ALA A 32 6.79 5.03 -41.38
N TRP A 33 5.87 4.48 -42.17
CA TRP A 33 4.75 5.21 -42.72
C TRP A 33 3.77 5.72 -41.65
N ALA A 34 3.56 4.94 -40.56
CA ALA A 34 2.65 5.31 -39.47
C ALA A 34 3.25 6.29 -38.46
N PHE A 35 4.59 6.26 -38.26
CA PHE A 35 5.24 7.00 -37.18
C PHE A 35 6.16 8.15 -37.63
N ILE A 36 6.47 8.28 -38.92
CA ILE A 36 7.27 9.41 -39.40
C ILE A 36 6.33 10.55 -39.79
N PRO A 37 6.44 11.72 -39.16
CA PRO A 37 5.62 12.88 -39.50
C PRO A 37 5.76 13.26 -41.00
N GLY A 38 4.63 13.37 -41.72
CA GLY A 38 4.59 13.73 -43.11
C GLY A 38 4.61 12.58 -44.13
N LEU A 39 4.76 11.30 -43.71
CA LEU A 39 4.71 10.15 -44.62
C LEU A 39 3.41 9.33 -44.49
N GLY A 40 2.71 9.42 -43.37
CA GLY A 40 1.47 8.68 -43.10
C GLY A 40 0.21 9.49 -43.39
N PRO A 41 -0.98 8.87 -43.32
CA PRO A 41 -2.24 9.58 -43.41
C PRO A 41 -2.33 10.55 -42.25
N ASP A 42 -2.80 11.76 -42.56
CA ASP A 42 -3.04 12.80 -41.56
C ASP A 42 -4.21 12.39 -40.64
N LEU A 43 -3.87 11.75 -39.50
CA LEU A 43 -4.84 11.31 -38.49
C LEU A 43 -5.37 12.48 -37.65
N ALA A 44 -4.88 13.69 -37.87
CA ALA A 44 -5.37 14.91 -37.18
C ALA A 44 -6.84 15.19 -37.45
N GLY A 45 -7.39 14.69 -38.57
CA GLY A 45 -8.80 14.82 -38.94
C GLY A 45 -9.76 13.84 -38.26
N LEU A 46 -9.26 12.78 -37.58
CA LEU A 46 -10.07 11.80 -36.87
C LEU A 46 -10.36 12.20 -35.40
N SER A 47 -10.43 13.50 -35.14
CA SER A 47 -10.94 13.97 -33.86
C SER A 47 -12.43 13.68 -33.79
N ALA A 48 -12.79 12.52 -33.22
CA ALA A 48 -14.16 12.19 -32.87
C ALA A 48 -14.69 13.30 -31.93
N LYS A 49 -15.60 14.13 -32.39
CA LYS A 49 -16.33 15.07 -31.55
C LYS A 49 -16.99 14.26 -30.42
N GLY A 50 -16.46 14.34 -29.21
CA GLY A 50 -17.05 13.69 -28.04
C GLY A 50 -16.21 12.60 -27.37
N ALA A 51 -15.02 12.25 -27.85
CA ALA A 51 -14.12 11.40 -27.06
C ALA A 51 -13.64 12.18 -25.81
N PRO A 52 -13.74 11.59 -24.59
CA PRO A 52 -13.13 12.22 -23.43
C PRO A 52 -11.65 12.38 -23.74
N LYS A 53 -11.12 13.60 -23.57
CA LYS A 53 -9.68 13.84 -23.65
C LYS A 53 -9.05 12.96 -22.60
N LEU A 54 -8.51 11.80 -23.01
CA LEU A 54 -7.61 11.03 -22.17
C LEU A 54 -6.39 11.91 -21.97
N ALA A 55 -6.35 12.61 -20.86
CA ALA A 55 -5.15 13.31 -20.44
C ALA A 55 -4.11 12.22 -20.17
N LEU A 56 -3.23 12.00 -21.12
CA LEU A 56 -2.07 11.15 -20.90
C LEU A 56 -1.28 11.75 -19.74
N PRO A 57 -0.83 10.93 -18.78
CA PRO A 57 0.03 11.43 -17.73
C PRO A 57 1.21 12.15 -18.34
N ASP A 58 1.52 13.33 -17.82
CA ASP A 58 2.69 14.09 -18.23
C ASP A 58 3.94 13.34 -17.79
N TRP A 59 4.47 12.52 -18.67
CA TRP A 59 5.64 11.67 -18.43
C TRP A 59 6.92 12.47 -18.13
N GLY A 60 6.86 13.79 -18.25
CA GLY A 60 7.96 14.69 -17.90
C GLY A 60 8.01 15.05 -16.43
N LYS A 61 6.96 14.79 -15.65
CA LYS A 61 6.94 15.04 -14.20
C LYS A 61 7.43 13.83 -13.42
N SER A 62 8.28 14.05 -12.43
CA SER A 62 8.66 12.98 -11.50
C SER A 62 7.44 12.52 -10.69
N ALA A 63 7.48 11.27 -10.20
CA ALA A 63 6.41 10.74 -9.33
C ALA A 63 6.14 11.68 -8.15
N ASP A 64 7.16 12.34 -7.62
CA ASP A 64 7.06 13.33 -6.55
C ASP A 64 6.30 14.60 -6.99
N GLN A 65 6.44 15.02 -8.25
CA GLN A 65 5.70 16.17 -8.79
C GLN A 65 4.23 15.85 -9.03
N ILE A 66 3.91 14.62 -9.48
CA ILE A 66 2.53 14.17 -9.68
C ILE A 66 1.81 13.99 -8.33
N LEU A 67 2.50 13.41 -7.35
CA LEU A 67 2.01 13.31 -5.97
C LEU A 67 1.87 14.69 -5.33
N SER A 68 2.77 15.64 -5.61
CA SER A 68 2.70 16.97 -5.04
C SER A 68 1.51 17.80 -5.54
N GLU A 69 1.09 17.67 -6.79
CA GLU A 69 0.00 18.50 -7.34
C GLU A 69 -1.42 18.00 -7.00
N SER A 70 -1.65 16.68 -6.93
CA SER A 70 -3.01 16.14 -6.74
C SER A 70 -3.34 15.81 -5.28
N VAL A 71 -2.39 15.27 -4.53
CA VAL A 71 -2.59 14.86 -3.13
C VAL A 71 -2.31 16.03 -2.18
N GLN A 72 -1.38 16.92 -2.55
CA GLN A 72 -1.00 18.05 -1.72
C GLN A 72 -2.11 19.07 -1.54
N THR A 73 -2.99 19.27 -2.56
CA THR A 73 -4.02 20.31 -2.47
C THR A 73 -5.08 19.95 -1.43
N ASP A 74 -5.55 18.73 -1.37
CA ASP A 74 -6.61 18.34 -0.44
C ASP A 74 -6.04 18.06 0.96
N LEU A 75 -4.86 17.45 1.05
CA LEU A 75 -4.17 17.25 2.33
C LEU A 75 -3.75 18.57 2.97
N VAL A 76 -3.18 19.47 2.19
CA VAL A 76 -2.78 20.82 2.68
C VAL A 76 -4.00 21.62 3.12
N LYS A 77 -5.10 21.57 2.38
CA LYS A 77 -6.36 22.20 2.80
C LYS A 77 -6.91 21.58 4.09
N ALA A 78 -6.89 20.25 4.19
CA ALA A 78 -7.32 19.55 5.39
C ALA A 78 -6.46 19.93 6.60
N VAL A 79 -5.13 19.93 6.44
CA VAL A 79 -4.21 20.35 7.51
C VAL A 79 -4.40 21.84 7.85
N ALA A 80 -4.55 22.71 6.86
CA ALA A 80 -4.77 24.15 7.09
C ALA A 80 -6.13 24.44 7.75
N SER A 81 -7.11 23.55 7.65
CA SER A 81 -8.40 23.66 8.32
C SER A 81 -8.38 23.21 9.78
N LEU A 82 -7.29 22.55 10.23
CA LEU A 82 -7.17 22.14 11.62
C LEU A 82 -6.91 23.37 12.50
N PRO A 83 -7.60 23.47 13.65
CA PRO A 83 -7.33 24.53 14.59
C PRO A 83 -5.89 24.40 15.13
N GLU A 84 -5.14 25.48 15.08
CA GLU A 84 -3.83 25.55 15.74
C GLU A 84 -4.03 25.51 17.25
N GLY A 85 -3.33 24.61 17.92
CA GLY A 85 -3.32 24.47 19.37
C GLY A 85 -1.92 24.62 19.95
N GLU A 86 -1.81 25.31 21.03
CA GLU A 86 -0.56 25.36 21.79
C GLU A 86 -0.36 24.07 22.60
N TRP A 87 0.91 23.71 22.79
CA TRP A 87 1.28 22.63 23.71
C TRP A 87 0.86 23.00 25.12
N GLU A 88 -0.08 22.30 25.68
CA GLU A 88 -0.54 22.58 27.02
C GLU A 88 0.41 22.01 28.07
N SER A 89 0.64 22.81 29.08
CA SER A 89 1.21 22.35 30.36
C SER A 89 0.12 21.58 31.11
N ALA A 90 -0.31 20.47 30.55
CA ALA A 90 -1.28 19.58 31.17
C ALA A 90 -0.65 18.87 32.39
N SER A 91 -1.50 18.38 33.28
CA SER A 91 -1.05 17.45 34.32
C SER A 91 -0.23 16.31 33.72
N PRO A 92 0.69 15.69 34.48
CA PRO A 92 1.53 14.61 33.96
C PRO A 92 0.70 13.51 33.30
N TYR A 93 1.13 13.09 32.11
CA TYR A 93 0.50 12.01 31.38
C TYR A 93 0.52 10.71 32.19
N GLN A 94 -0.63 10.06 32.27
CA GLN A 94 -0.77 8.71 32.80
C GLN A 94 -1.59 7.86 31.84
N ARG A 95 -1.09 6.69 31.46
CA ARG A 95 -1.81 5.77 30.53
C ARG A 95 -3.22 5.42 31.04
N SER A 96 -3.40 5.32 32.37
CA SER A 96 -4.68 5.00 32.98
C SER A 96 -5.79 6.02 32.72
N GLN A 97 -5.42 7.26 32.35
CA GLN A 97 -6.37 8.28 31.97
C GLN A 97 -7.13 7.99 30.67
N PHE A 98 -6.61 7.06 29.88
CA PHE A 98 -7.23 6.62 28.63
C PHE A 98 -8.02 5.31 28.78
N GLY A 99 -8.47 4.99 29.97
CA GLY A 99 -9.36 3.86 30.23
C GLY A 99 -8.70 2.49 30.04
N VAL A 100 -9.56 1.51 29.79
CA VAL A 100 -9.16 0.11 29.64
C VAL A 100 -8.36 -0.09 28.34
N ARG A 101 -7.22 -0.80 28.44
CA ARG A 101 -6.47 -1.20 27.26
C ARG A 101 -7.24 -2.27 26.49
N TRP A 102 -7.39 -2.08 25.20
CA TRP A 102 -8.06 -3.02 24.30
C TRP A 102 -9.54 -3.23 24.66
N ALA A 103 -10.23 -2.16 25.09
CA ALA A 103 -11.66 -2.22 25.36
C ALA A 103 -12.43 -2.62 24.08
N ASP A 104 -13.51 -3.38 24.27
CA ASP A 104 -14.49 -3.65 23.21
C ASP A 104 -15.39 -2.40 23.05
N ILE A 105 -14.96 -1.45 22.23
CA ILE A 105 -15.64 -0.16 22.09
C ILE A 105 -16.83 -0.23 21.13
N ASP A 106 -16.83 -1.13 20.17
CA ASP A 106 -17.91 -1.34 19.20
C ASP A 106 -18.94 -2.39 19.66
N ARG A 107 -18.65 -3.06 20.79
CA ARG A 107 -19.51 -4.07 21.43
C ARG A 107 -19.79 -5.28 20.54
N ASN A 108 -18.80 -5.68 19.74
CA ASN A 108 -18.88 -6.87 18.91
C ASN A 108 -18.58 -8.17 19.70
N GLY A 109 -18.16 -8.04 20.96
CA GLY A 109 -17.79 -9.14 21.85
C GLY A 109 -16.30 -9.50 21.80
N CYS A 110 -15.53 -8.81 20.97
CA CYS A 110 -14.08 -8.97 20.85
C CYS A 110 -13.38 -7.72 21.43
N ASP A 111 -12.19 -7.88 21.94
CA ASP A 111 -11.36 -6.74 22.30
C ASP A 111 -10.72 -6.11 21.05
N THR A 112 -10.47 -4.81 21.09
CA THR A 112 -9.88 -4.05 19.96
C THR A 112 -8.58 -4.67 19.43
N ARG A 113 -7.74 -5.28 20.30
CA ARG A 113 -6.52 -5.93 19.84
C ARG A 113 -6.82 -7.11 18.91
N ASN A 114 -7.80 -7.93 19.27
CA ASN A 114 -8.18 -9.09 18.47
C ASN A 114 -8.86 -8.66 17.17
N ASP A 115 -9.61 -7.57 17.17
CA ASP A 115 -10.20 -7.01 15.95
C ASP A 115 -9.13 -6.54 14.96
N ILE A 116 -8.13 -5.79 15.45
CA ILE A 116 -7.01 -5.34 14.62
C ILE A 116 -6.18 -6.53 14.12
N LEU A 117 -5.87 -7.51 14.97
CA LEU A 117 -5.16 -8.71 14.55
C LEU A 117 -5.93 -9.47 13.47
N ARG A 118 -7.27 -9.54 13.57
CA ARG A 118 -8.10 -10.18 12.56
C ARG A 118 -8.13 -9.39 11.26
N ARG A 119 -8.10 -8.06 11.31
CA ARG A 119 -8.07 -7.17 10.15
C ARG A 119 -6.75 -7.29 9.38
N ASP A 120 -5.63 -7.34 10.09
CA ASP A 120 -4.30 -7.12 9.51
C ASP A 120 -3.51 -8.42 9.27
N LEU A 121 -3.92 -9.53 9.87
CA LEU A 121 -3.29 -10.83 9.61
C LEU A 121 -4.01 -11.58 8.50
N SER A 122 -3.24 -12.32 7.71
CA SER A 122 -3.75 -13.38 6.83
C SER A 122 -3.69 -14.75 7.54
N GLN A 123 -4.40 -15.74 7.00
CA GLN A 123 -4.45 -17.11 7.54
C GLN A 123 -4.77 -17.16 9.05
N VAL A 124 -5.69 -16.30 9.47
CA VAL A 124 -6.07 -16.15 10.87
C VAL A 124 -6.68 -17.44 11.42
N GLN A 125 -6.21 -17.87 12.57
CA GLN A 125 -6.84 -18.91 13.38
C GLN A 125 -7.32 -18.34 14.71
N THR A 126 -8.53 -18.71 15.09
CA THR A 126 -9.15 -18.27 16.33
C THR A 126 -9.31 -19.41 17.31
N LYS A 127 -9.41 -19.09 18.59
CA LYS A 127 -9.63 -20.07 19.64
C LYS A 127 -11.09 -20.55 19.61
N VAL A 128 -11.28 -21.87 19.52
CA VAL A 128 -12.60 -22.48 19.58
C VAL A 128 -13.35 -22.08 20.84
N GLY A 129 -14.65 -21.80 20.74
CA GLY A 129 -15.49 -21.41 21.86
C GLY A 129 -15.36 -19.96 22.31
N THR A 130 -14.75 -19.11 21.50
CA THR A 130 -14.63 -17.65 21.78
C THR A 130 -15.37 -16.79 20.76
N HIS A 131 -16.36 -17.34 20.06
CA HIS A 131 -17.09 -16.66 18.98
C HIS A 131 -16.14 -16.00 17.95
N ASP A 132 -15.06 -16.72 17.62
CA ASP A 132 -13.99 -16.28 16.71
C ASP A 132 -13.28 -14.99 17.14
N CYS A 133 -13.44 -14.53 18.37
CA CYS A 133 -12.81 -13.31 18.86
C CYS A 133 -11.31 -13.48 19.12
N VAL A 134 -10.90 -14.56 19.78
CA VAL A 134 -9.52 -14.69 20.25
C VAL A 134 -8.62 -15.22 19.14
N VAL A 135 -7.83 -14.38 18.54
CA VAL A 135 -6.81 -14.76 17.54
C VAL A 135 -5.64 -15.48 18.21
N ILE A 136 -5.36 -16.70 17.75
CA ILE A 136 -4.26 -17.51 18.29
C ILE A 136 -3.05 -17.60 17.36
N SER A 137 -3.26 -17.47 16.05
CA SER A 137 -2.18 -17.42 15.06
C SER A 137 -2.64 -16.70 13.78
N GLY A 138 -1.66 -16.31 12.98
CA GLY A 138 -1.86 -15.70 11.68
C GLY A 138 -0.52 -15.32 11.06
N GLU A 139 -0.57 -14.82 9.85
CA GLU A 139 0.59 -14.38 9.08
C GLU A 139 0.52 -12.86 8.92
N PHE A 140 1.62 -12.20 9.19
CA PHE A 140 1.75 -10.76 9.07
C PHE A 140 2.84 -10.40 8.07
N THR A 141 2.49 -9.61 7.08
CA THR A 141 3.48 -8.95 6.23
C THR A 141 3.52 -7.48 6.63
N GLU A 142 4.63 -7.07 7.21
CA GLU A 142 4.83 -5.73 7.72
C GLU A 142 4.82 -4.72 6.54
N PRO A 143 3.91 -3.73 6.53
CA PRO A 143 3.66 -2.89 5.36
C PRO A 143 4.81 -1.95 5.00
N TYR A 144 5.66 -1.56 5.95
CA TYR A 144 6.76 -0.62 5.70
C TYR A 144 8.02 -1.30 5.14
N THR A 145 8.29 -2.52 5.55
CA THR A 145 9.53 -3.24 5.20
C THR A 145 9.29 -4.46 4.32
N GLY A 146 8.04 -4.91 4.17
CA GLY A 146 7.68 -6.14 3.49
C GLY A 146 8.11 -7.42 4.23
N ARG A 147 8.56 -7.31 5.48
CA ARG A 147 9.00 -8.48 6.24
C ARG A 147 7.83 -9.37 6.60
N TYR A 148 7.96 -10.63 6.27
CA TYR A 148 7.02 -11.67 6.71
C TYR A 148 7.31 -12.09 8.13
N GLN A 149 6.24 -12.24 8.93
CA GLN A 149 6.32 -12.65 10.32
C GLN A 149 5.12 -13.51 10.69
N GLN A 150 5.36 -14.62 11.35
CA GLN A 150 4.29 -15.45 11.89
C GLN A 150 3.88 -14.97 13.28
N PHE A 151 2.61 -14.63 13.42
CA PHE A 151 2.01 -14.35 14.72
C PHE A 151 1.61 -15.65 15.42
N ARG A 152 1.96 -15.77 16.69
CA ARG A 152 1.45 -16.79 17.62
C ARG A 152 1.14 -16.14 18.95
N LYS A 153 -0.08 -16.38 19.46
CA LYS A 153 -0.46 -15.89 20.78
C LYS A 153 0.32 -16.63 21.86
N GLY A 154 0.97 -15.90 22.74
CA GLY A 154 1.75 -16.45 23.85
C GLY A 154 2.46 -15.35 24.63
N ALA A 155 2.87 -15.65 25.86
CA ALA A 155 3.49 -14.68 26.77
C ALA A 155 4.74 -14.01 26.19
N GLN A 156 5.54 -14.75 25.40
CA GLN A 156 6.79 -14.24 24.81
C GLN A 156 6.69 -13.96 23.30
N THR A 157 5.61 -14.38 22.67
CA THR A 157 5.45 -14.30 21.20
C THR A 157 4.47 -13.23 20.76
N SER A 158 3.47 -12.90 21.59
CA SER A 158 2.48 -11.87 21.25
C SER A 158 3.09 -10.48 21.08
N SER A 159 4.21 -10.19 21.72
CA SER A 159 4.94 -8.92 21.62
C SER A 159 5.71 -8.75 20.31
N LYS A 160 5.86 -9.82 19.51
CA LYS A 160 6.53 -9.74 18.20
C LYS A 160 5.70 -9.00 17.16
N VAL A 161 4.38 -9.06 17.27
CA VAL A 161 3.46 -8.24 16.47
C VAL A 161 2.83 -7.23 17.41
N GLN A 162 3.34 -6.01 17.37
CA GLN A 162 2.84 -4.90 18.17
C GLN A 162 1.81 -4.11 17.36
N ILE A 163 0.77 -3.65 18.05
CA ILE A 163 -0.18 -2.68 17.50
C ILE A 163 0.21 -1.36 18.09
N ASP A 164 0.61 -0.45 17.24
CA ASP A 164 0.98 0.91 17.62
C ASP A 164 -0.12 1.89 17.20
N LEU A 165 -0.17 3.03 17.83
CA LEU A 165 -1.13 4.08 17.59
C LEU A 165 -0.55 5.10 16.61
N VAL A 166 -1.32 5.54 15.63
CA VAL A 166 -0.92 6.61 14.71
C VAL A 166 -0.62 7.89 15.49
N VAL A 167 -1.46 8.21 16.47
CA VAL A 167 -1.22 9.30 17.41
C VAL A 167 -0.94 8.74 18.81
N ALA A 168 0.29 8.83 19.25
CA ALA A 168 0.66 8.37 20.59
C ALA A 168 -0.18 9.04 21.68
N LEU A 169 -0.67 8.28 22.66
CA LEU A 169 -1.55 8.79 23.73
C LEU A 169 -0.91 9.92 24.54
N SER A 170 0.40 9.87 24.74
CA SER A 170 1.14 10.96 25.42
C SER A 170 1.17 12.23 24.58
N ASN A 171 1.20 12.12 23.26
CA ASN A 171 1.11 13.26 22.37
C ASN A 171 -0.31 13.83 22.38
N ALA A 172 -1.33 12.97 22.21
CA ALA A 172 -2.73 13.37 22.31
C ALA A 172 -3.02 14.10 23.62
N TRP A 173 -2.47 13.61 24.75
CA TRP A 173 -2.61 14.25 26.06
C TRP A 173 -2.13 15.69 26.06
N LYS A 174 -0.91 15.90 25.53
CA LYS A 174 -0.26 17.23 25.46
C LYS A 174 -0.94 18.19 24.48
N THR A 175 -1.63 17.63 23.47
CA THR A 175 -2.30 18.41 22.41
C THR A 175 -3.79 18.59 22.64
N GLY A 176 -4.32 18.24 23.85
CA GLY A 176 -5.67 18.60 24.24
C GLY A 176 -6.54 17.48 24.79
N ALA A 177 -6.14 16.19 24.63
CA ALA A 177 -6.94 15.07 25.17
C ALA A 177 -7.01 15.07 26.70
N SER A 178 -6.13 15.82 27.37
CA SER A 178 -6.20 16.08 28.81
C SER A 178 -7.54 16.71 29.23
N ARG A 179 -8.16 17.48 28.34
CA ARG A 179 -9.46 18.16 28.57
C ARG A 179 -10.67 17.34 28.18
N TRP A 180 -10.48 16.24 27.47
CA TRP A 180 -11.60 15.37 27.07
C TRP A 180 -12.19 14.65 28.27
N ASP A 181 -13.44 14.24 28.14
CA ASP A 181 -14.04 13.32 29.11
C ASP A 181 -13.39 11.93 29.02
N ALA A 182 -13.56 11.13 30.07
CA ALA A 182 -12.93 9.81 30.17
C ALA A 182 -13.37 8.85 29.05
N LYS A 183 -14.63 8.94 28.63
CA LYS A 183 -15.18 8.11 27.56
C LYS A 183 -14.55 8.43 26.21
N SER A 184 -14.40 9.71 25.88
CA SER A 184 -13.75 10.17 24.65
C SER A 184 -12.28 9.73 24.60
N ARG A 185 -11.57 9.80 25.73
CA ARG A 185 -10.18 9.30 25.81
C ARG A 185 -10.10 7.78 25.62
N GLU A 186 -11.02 7.02 26.21
CA GLU A 186 -11.05 5.56 26.04
C GLU A 186 -11.40 5.17 24.60
N GLN A 187 -12.35 5.83 23.96
CA GLN A 187 -12.68 5.63 22.56
C GLN A 187 -11.46 5.91 21.66
N PHE A 188 -10.81 7.04 21.86
CA PHE A 188 -9.60 7.38 21.08
C PHE A 188 -8.48 6.36 21.24
N ALA A 189 -8.24 5.87 22.46
CA ALA A 189 -7.19 4.89 22.75
C ALA A 189 -7.46 3.49 22.19
N ASN A 190 -8.70 3.22 21.79
CA ASN A 190 -9.16 1.95 21.25
C ASN A 190 -9.79 2.11 19.85
N ASP A 191 -9.59 3.26 19.21
CA ASP A 191 -10.04 3.48 17.84
C ASP A 191 -9.22 2.60 16.88
N PRO A 192 -9.84 1.75 16.08
CA PRO A 192 -9.12 0.90 15.12
C PRO A 192 -8.39 1.68 14.01
N LEU A 193 -8.68 2.96 13.84
CA LEU A 193 -8.03 3.84 12.88
C LEU A 193 -6.86 4.65 13.47
N ASN A 194 -6.73 4.63 14.79
CA ASN A 194 -5.64 5.36 15.46
C ASN A 194 -4.38 4.53 15.66
#